data_c77d6813046f47027f1d5fc309b49580
#
_entry.id   c77d6813046f47027f1d5fc309b49580
#
_cell.length_a   1.000
_cell.length_b   1.000
_cell.length_c   1.000
_cell.angle_alpha   90.00
_cell.angle_beta   90.00
_cell.angle_gamma   90.00
#
_symmetry.space_group_name_H-M   'P 1'
#
loop_
_entity.id
_entity.type
_entity.pdbx_description
1 polymer ?
#
loop_
_entity_poly.entity_id
_entity_poly.type
_entity_poly.pdbx_seq_one_letter_code
_entity_poly.pdbx_strand_id
1 'polypeptide(L)'
;MYGFFYTYVLKCADGDWYTGSTPDLERRLAEHTQGLCASTRCRLPIELIYFEACRSLTAAREREQQLKTGFGRGYLRRRLHFEAHMSA
;
A
#
# COMPACT_ATOMS: atom_id res chain seq x y z
N MET A 1 12.43 0.66 9.00
CA MET A 1 13.68 -0.11 9.07
C MET A 1 14.68 0.46 8.09
N TYR A 2 15.89 0.64 8.55
CA TYR A 2 16.95 1.29 7.79
C TYR A 2 17.38 0.45 6.58
N GLY A 3 17.50 1.08 5.44
CA GLY A 3 18.01 0.43 4.22
C GLY A 3 16.99 -0.37 3.45
N PHE A 4 15.73 -0.36 3.86
CA PHE A 4 14.67 -1.03 3.12
C PHE A 4 13.81 -0.04 2.35
N PHE A 5 13.21 -0.53 1.27
CA PHE A 5 12.24 0.20 0.47
C PHE A 5 10.93 -0.57 0.51
N TYR A 6 9.82 0.14 0.59
CA TYR A 6 8.51 -0.44 0.86
C TYR A 6 7.58 -0.25 -0.31
N THR A 7 6.80 -1.29 -0.60
CA THR A 7 5.63 -1.19 -1.47
C THR A 7 4.43 -1.38 -0.56
N TYR A 8 3.47 -0.48 -0.59
CA TYR A 8 2.37 -0.48 0.37
C TYR A 8 1.04 -0.27 -0.34
N VAL A 9 -0.03 -0.74 0.29
CA VAL A 9 -1.40 -0.60 -0.22
C VAL A 9 -2.26 0.00 0.87
N LEU A 10 -2.98 1.07 0.51
CA LEU A 10 -3.91 1.75 1.39
C LEU A 10 -5.33 1.50 0.91
N LYS A 11 -6.25 1.28 1.85
CA LYS A 11 -7.67 1.30 1.57
C LYS A 11 -8.17 2.71 1.84
N CYS A 12 -8.84 3.31 0.86
CA CYS A 12 -9.36 4.66 0.96
C CYS A 12 -10.81 4.64 1.43
N ALA A 13 -11.33 5.83 1.81
CA ALA A 13 -12.70 5.96 2.31
C ALA A 13 -13.74 5.48 1.30
N ASP A 14 -13.46 5.61 0.00
CA ASP A 14 -14.36 5.16 -1.06
C ASP A 14 -14.29 3.64 -1.29
N GLY A 15 -13.47 2.93 -0.49
CA GLY A 15 -13.31 1.48 -0.61
C GLY A 15 -12.29 1.05 -1.65
N ASP A 16 -11.78 1.96 -2.44
CA ASP A 16 -10.76 1.65 -3.44
C ASP A 16 -9.37 1.63 -2.80
N TRP A 17 -8.40 1.04 -3.50
CA TRP A 17 -7.04 0.87 -3.00
C TRP A 17 -6.07 1.79 -3.73
N TYR A 18 -5.13 2.33 -2.97
CA TYR A 18 -4.01 3.11 -3.50
C TYR A 18 -2.72 2.35 -3.22
N THR A 19 -1.88 2.18 -4.23
CA THR A 19 -0.59 1.49 -4.10
C THR A 19 0.55 2.46 -4.37
N GLY A 20 1.55 2.44 -3.49
CA GLY A 20 2.71 3.30 -3.64
C GLY A 20 4.00 2.62 -3.20
N SER A 21 5.12 3.33 -3.33
CA SER A 21 6.41 2.88 -2.83
C SER A 21 7.12 4.03 -2.14
N THR A 22 7.96 3.71 -1.14
CA THR A 22 8.63 4.74 -0.35
C THR A 22 9.84 4.14 0.37
N PRO A 23 10.91 4.92 0.59
CA PRO A 23 12.00 4.50 1.47
C PRO A 23 11.67 4.66 2.96
N ASP A 24 10.58 5.36 3.30
CA ASP A 24 10.22 5.63 4.70
C ASP A 24 8.71 5.47 4.87
N LEU A 25 8.29 4.27 5.27
CA LEU A 25 6.87 3.93 5.34
C LEU A 25 6.12 4.77 6.39
N GLU A 26 6.70 4.91 7.57
CA GLU A 26 6.04 5.67 8.66
C GLU A 26 5.80 7.11 8.26
N ARG A 27 6.82 7.76 7.69
CA ARG A 27 6.72 9.13 7.22
C ARG A 27 5.68 9.28 6.13
N ARG A 28 5.69 8.36 5.16
CA ARG A 28 4.75 8.42 4.04
C ARG A 28 3.31 8.21 4.50
N LEU A 29 3.09 7.31 5.45
CA LEU A 29 1.76 7.10 6.03
C LEU A 29 1.26 8.34 6.76
N ALA A 30 2.15 9.01 7.50
CA ALA A 30 1.80 10.26 8.18
C ALA A 30 1.39 11.33 7.16
N GLU A 31 2.13 11.44 6.06
CA GLU A 31 1.80 12.39 4.99
C GLU A 31 0.42 12.10 4.38
N HIS A 32 0.13 10.83 4.11
CA HIS A 32 -1.19 10.44 3.61
C HIS A 32 -2.29 10.80 4.61
N THR A 33 -2.09 10.44 5.88
CA THR A 33 -3.08 10.68 6.94
C THR A 33 -3.37 12.18 7.11
N GLN A 34 -2.35 13.02 6.95
CA GLN A 34 -2.47 14.47 7.09
C GLN A 34 -3.03 15.16 5.84
N GLY A 35 -3.29 14.41 4.79
CA GLY A 35 -3.84 14.98 3.56
C GLY A 35 -2.81 15.68 2.70
N LEU A 36 -1.53 15.37 2.88
CA LEU A 36 -0.44 16.03 2.13
C LEU A 36 -0.17 15.37 0.78
N CYS A 37 -0.79 14.22 0.51
CA CYS A 37 -0.60 13.51 -0.75
C CYS A 37 -1.77 13.78 -1.67
N ALA A 38 -1.50 14.35 -2.83
CA ALA A 38 -2.55 14.71 -3.80
C ALA A 38 -3.41 13.51 -4.20
N SER A 39 -2.80 12.32 -4.28
CA SER A 39 -3.49 11.09 -4.71
C SER A 39 -4.59 10.65 -3.77
N THR A 40 -4.47 10.95 -2.48
CA THR A 40 -5.38 10.41 -1.46
C THR A 40 -6.07 11.45 -0.60
N ARG A 41 -5.68 12.71 -0.69
CA ARG A 41 -6.20 13.76 0.21
C ARG A 41 -7.71 13.94 0.16
N CYS A 42 -8.34 13.64 -0.98
CA CYS A 42 -9.80 13.73 -1.14
C CYS A 42 -10.48 12.39 -0.85
N ARG A 43 -9.73 11.39 -0.36
CA ARG A 43 -10.20 10.03 -0.16
C ARG A 43 -9.94 9.55 1.27
N LEU A 44 -9.70 10.49 2.17
CA LEU A 44 -9.48 10.18 3.58
C LEU A 44 -10.79 9.81 4.27
N PRO A 45 -10.72 8.99 5.32
CA PRO A 45 -9.53 8.41 5.93
C PRO A 45 -8.96 7.26 5.10
N ILE A 46 -7.67 7.01 5.29
CA ILE A 46 -6.99 5.87 4.68
C ILE A 46 -6.60 4.85 5.76
N GLU A 47 -6.41 3.62 5.34
CA GLU A 47 -6.00 2.54 6.21
C GLU A 47 -4.93 1.71 5.52
N LEU A 48 -3.80 1.49 6.20
CA LEU A 48 -2.76 0.60 5.67
C LEU A 48 -3.26 -0.84 5.79
N ILE A 49 -3.39 -1.53 4.64
CA ILE A 49 -3.89 -2.91 4.64
C ILE A 49 -2.81 -3.92 4.22
N TYR A 50 -1.70 -3.47 3.64
CA TYR A 50 -0.66 -4.38 3.19
C TYR A 50 0.62 -3.60 2.94
N PHE A 51 1.76 -4.19 3.26
CA PHE A 51 3.05 -3.69 2.79
C PHE A 51 4.04 -4.83 2.70
N GLU A 52 5.07 -4.62 1.88
CA GLU A 52 6.22 -5.49 1.80
C GLU A 52 7.48 -4.64 1.67
N ALA A 53 8.62 -5.21 2.02
CA ALA A 53 9.88 -4.49 2.06
C ALA A 53 10.96 -5.27 1.34
N CYS A 54 11.86 -4.54 0.68
CA CYS A 54 13.02 -5.13 0.03
C CYS A 54 14.19 -4.14 0.04
N ARG A 55 15.38 -4.64 -0.32
CA ARG A 55 16.60 -3.83 -0.29
C ARG A 55 16.88 -3.09 -1.60
N SER A 56 15.91 -3.02 -2.52
CA SER A 56 16.09 -2.42 -3.84
C SER A 56 14.96 -1.45 -4.15
N LEU A 57 15.29 -0.20 -4.41
CA LEU A 57 14.29 0.81 -4.81
C LEU A 57 13.64 0.42 -6.13
N THR A 58 14.44 -0.04 -7.09
CA THR A 58 13.92 -0.47 -8.38
C THR A 58 12.92 -1.60 -8.22
N ALA A 59 13.26 -2.59 -7.40
CA ALA A 59 12.35 -3.72 -7.16
C ALA A 59 11.06 -3.28 -6.48
N ALA A 60 11.14 -2.34 -5.54
CA ALA A 60 9.94 -1.81 -4.88
C ALA A 60 9.03 -1.09 -5.87
N ARG A 61 9.60 -0.32 -6.79
CA ARG A 61 8.83 0.38 -7.83
C ARG A 61 8.22 -0.58 -8.84
N GLU A 62 8.96 -1.61 -9.22
CA GLU A 62 8.42 -2.65 -10.11
C GLU A 62 7.27 -3.38 -9.44
N ARG A 63 7.40 -3.68 -8.16
CA ARG A 63 6.35 -4.35 -7.39
C ARG A 63 5.11 -3.48 -7.29
N GLU A 64 5.30 -2.17 -7.10
CA GLU A 64 4.19 -1.22 -7.11
C GLU A 64 3.40 -1.32 -8.41
N GLN A 65 4.08 -1.34 -9.55
CA GLN A 65 3.41 -1.46 -10.85
C GLN A 65 2.68 -2.79 -10.99
N GLN A 66 3.29 -3.87 -10.53
CA GLN A 66 2.65 -5.20 -10.57
C GLN A 66 1.37 -5.24 -9.74
N LEU A 67 1.41 -4.64 -8.54
CA LEU A 67 0.24 -4.68 -7.65
C LEU A 67 -0.91 -3.79 -8.15
N LYS A 68 -0.64 -2.87 -9.06
CA LYS A 68 -1.67 -2.02 -9.68
C LYS A 68 -2.42 -2.73 -10.80
N THR A 69 -1.88 -3.85 -11.30
CA THR A 69 -2.54 -4.60 -12.39
C THR A 69 -3.69 -5.46 -11.83
N GLY A 70 -4.55 -5.94 -12.71
CA GLY A 70 -5.61 -6.87 -12.32
C GLY A 70 -5.06 -8.14 -11.70
N PHE A 71 -3.92 -8.63 -12.19
CA PHE A 71 -3.25 -9.80 -11.63
C PHE A 71 -2.78 -9.53 -10.20
N GLY A 72 -2.13 -8.39 -9.97
CA GLY A 72 -1.67 -8.00 -8.63
C GLY A 72 -2.81 -7.76 -7.67
N ARG A 73 -3.89 -7.16 -8.13
CA ARG A 73 -5.09 -6.96 -7.30
C ARG A 73 -5.73 -8.29 -6.93
N GLY A 74 -5.74 -9.26 -7.83
CA GLY A 74 -6.20 -10.60 -7.52
C GLY A 74 -5.36 -11.28 -6.46
N TYR A 75 -4.05 -11.14 -6.53
CA TYR A 75 -3.12 -11.62 -5.51
C TYR A 75 -3.45 -11.02 -4.14
N LEU A 76 -3.61 -9.70 -4.08
CA LEU A 76 -3.91 -8.99 -2.83
C LEU A 76 -5.27 -9.41 -2.26
N ARG A 77 -6.28 -9.55 -3.10
CA ARG A 77 -7.61 -9.97 -2.64
C ARG A 77 -7.55 -11.34 -1.97
N ARG A 78 -6.84 -12.28 -2.57
CA ARG A 78 -6.73 -13.62 -2.00
C ARG A 78 -6.00 -13.58 -0.67
N ARG A 79 -4.95 -12.79 -0.58
CA ARG A 79 -4.15 -12.71 0.64
C ARG A 79 -4.91 -12.05 1.78
N LEU A 80 -5.58 -10.94 1.50
CA LEU A 80 -6.31 -10.19 2.51
C LEU A 80 -7.62 -10.86 2.88
N HIS A 81 -8.28 -11.50 1.92
CA HIS A 81 -9.50 -12.26 2.18
C HIS A 81 -9.21 -13.46 3.07
N PHE A 82 -8.08 -14.12 2.87
CA PHE A 82 -7.67 -15.25 3.70
C PHE A 82 -7.56 -14.84 5.16
N GLU A 83 -6.90 -13.74 5.45
CA GLU A 83 -6.76 -13.23 6.81
C GLU A 83 -8.10 -12.82 7.41
N ALA A 84 -8.92 -12.09 6.66
CA ALA A 84 -10.24 -11.67 7.10
C ALA A 84 -11.10 -12.89 7.42
N HIS A 85 -11.01 -13.94 6.60
CA HIS A 85 -11.76 -15.18 6.81
C HIS A 85 -11.31 -15.89 8.08
N MET A 86 -10.01 -15.92 8.33
CA MET A 86 -9.46 -16.55 9.53
C MET A 86 -9.80 -15.78 10.81
N SER A 87 -9.98 -14.47 10.69
CA SER A 87 -10.34 -13.63 11.84
C SER A 87 -11.79 -13.77 12.24
N ALA A 88 -12.58 -14.21 11.30
CA ALA A 88 -14.00 -14.40 11.56
C ALA A 88 -14.26 -15.70 12.29
#